data_e7100e02b63b9ae481899884946fd1da
#
_entry.id   e7100e02b63b9ae481899884946fd1da
#
_cell.length_a   1.000
_cell.length_b   1.000
_cell.length_c   1.000
_cell.angle_alpha   90.00
_cell.angle_beta   90.00
_cell.angle_gamma   90.00
#
_symmetry.space_group_name_H-M   'P 1'
#
loop_
_entity.id
_entity.type
_entity.pdbx_description
1 polymer ?
#
loop_
_entity_poly.entity_id
_entity_poly.type
_entity_poly.pdbx_seq_one_letter_code
_entity_poly.pdbx_strand_id
1 'polypeptide(L)'
;EGLKHGCKIALTDNKDVKLIGLRLLEAADLTEADVQWQLVESYQAAARMTIKGEVDIGFFLAEAYNSLSRLTKTQLKPLMESKLADITHVLLIHPRIGASLDKLRDALLGLAGTADGQPALDELGIEQGFEAMSVEDGEFMIDLMDTLLS
;
A
#
# COMPACT_ATOMS: atom_id res chain seq x y z
N GLU A 1 -2.52 -21.41 -15.07
CA GLU A 1 -1.26 -21.31 -15.85
C GLU A 1 -0.58 -20.02 -15.41
N GLY A 2 0.56 -20.19 -14.72
CA GLY A 2 1.12 -19.18 -13.86
C GLY A 2 1.94 -18.11 -14.58
N LEU A 3 2.35 -17.16 -13.80
CA LEU A 3 3.39 -16.21 -14.09
C LEU A 3 4.63 -16.93 -14.61
N LYS A 4 5.31 -16.35 -15.60
CA LYS A 4 6.49 -16.96 -16.25
C LYS A 4 7.64 -15.98 -16.26
N HIS A 5 8.87 -16.50 -16.33
CA HIS A 5 10.03 -15.68 -16.62
C HIS A 5 9.80 -14.84 -17.87
N GLY A 6 10.20 -13.57 -17.80
CA GLY A 6 10.05 -12.59 -18.87
C GLY A 6 8.67 -11.94 -18.96
N CYS A 7 7.74 -12.20 -18.02
CA CYS A 7 6.44 -11.52 -18.00
C CYS A 7 6.63 -10.01 -17.81
N LYS A 8 5.75 -9.25 -18.46
CA LYS A 8 5.74 -7.79 -18.40
C LYS A 8 4.80 -7.32 -17.31
N ILE A 9 5.28 -6.45 -16.43
CA ILE A 9 4.52 -5.94 -15.29
C ILE A 9 4.43 -4.41 -15.38
N ALA A 10 3.21 -3.88 -15.45
CA ALA A 10 2.96 -2.46 -15.32
C ALA A 10 2.85 -2.07 -13.85
N LEU A 11 3.55 -1.01 -13.45
CA LEU A 11 3.44 -0.40 -12.13
C LEU A 11 3.62 1.12 -12.20
N THR A 12 3.10 1.82 -11.22
CA THR A 12 3.38 3.25 -11.01
C THR A 12 4.70 3.40 -10.23
N ASP A 13 5.20 4.63 -10.14
CA ASP A 13 6.37 4.96 -9.29
C ASP A 13 5.98 4.97 -7.81
N ASN A 14 5.57 3.79 -7.32
CA ASN A 14 5.25 3.52 -5.92
C ASN A 14 6.12 2.35 -5.44
N LYS A 15 7.10 2.68 -4.59
CA LYS A 15 8.08 1.73 -4.10
C LYS A 15 7.45 0.64 -3.23
N ASP A 16 6.46 0.97 -2.42
CA ASP A 16 5.79 0.03 -1.53
C ASP A 16 4.99 -1.00 -2.34
N VAL A 17 4.28 -0.55 -3.36
CA VAL A 17 3.55 -1.45 -4.28
C VAL A 17 4.50 -2.39 -5.01
N LYS A 18 5.67 -1.89 -5.44
CA LYS A 18 6.69 -2.72 -6.07
C LYS A 18 7.23 -3.76 -5.10
N LEU A 19 7.60 -3.33 -3.89
CA LEU A 19 8.18 -4.18 -2.85
C LEU A 19 7.23 -5.32 -2.45
N ILE A 20 5.99 -4.99 -2.10
CA ILE A 20 4.97 -5.99 -1.77
C ILE A 20 4.68 -6.90 -2.97
N GLY A 21 4.62 -6.32 -4.17
CA GLY A 21 4.42 -7.08 -5.39
C GLY A 21 5.53 -8.11 -5.65
N LEU A 22 6.79 -7.75 -5.39
CA LEU A 22 7.92 -8.67 -5.48
C LEU A 22 7.76 -9.85 -4.52
N ARG A 23 7.36 -9.61 -3.27
CA ARG A 23 7.08 -10.68 -2.30
C ARG A 23 5.96 -11.62 -2.77
N LEU A 24 4.94 -11.09 -3.44
CA LEU A 24 3.90 -11.93 -4.03
C LEU A 24 4.42 -12.78 -5.21
N LEU A 25 5.42 -12.30 -5.95
CA LEU A 25 6.04 -13.04 -7.05
C LEU A 25 6.93 -14.19 -6.55
N GLU A 26 7.50 -14.10 -5.36
CA GLU A 26 8.28 -15.18 -4.74
C GLU A 26 7.48 -16.48 -4.61
N ALA A 27 6.17 -16.39 -4.40
CA ALA A 27 5.28 -17.55 -4.37
C ALA A 27 5.18 -18.28 -5.73
N ALA A 28 5.66 -17.64 -6.79
CA ALA A 28 5.76 -18.22 -8.14
C ALA A 28 7.22 -18.48 -8.57
N ASP A 29 8.15 -18.47 -7.62
CA ASP A 29 9.60 -18.61 -7.84
C ASP A 29 10.16 -17.57 -8.82
N LEU A 30 9.60 -16.33 -8.80
CA LEU A 30 10.06 -15.22 -9.64
C LEU A 30 10.71 -14.14 -8.78
N THR A 31 11.83 -13.62 -9.29
CA THR A 31 12.57 -12.50 -8.72
C THR A 31 12.41 -11.25 -9.58
N GLU A 32 12.94 -10.13 -9.10
CA GLU A 32 12.96 -8.87 -9.86
C GLU A 32 13.66 -9.02 -11.23
N ALA A 33 14.67 -9.85 -11.32
CA ALA A 33 15.42 -10.09 -12.55
C ALA A 33 14.66 -10.94 -13.59
N ASP A 34 13.63 -11.65 -13.16
CA ASP A 34 12.85 -12.56 -14.01
C ASP A 34 11.70 -11.87 -14.72
N VAL A 35 11.45 -10.58 -14.46
CA VAL A 35 10.32 -9.82 -14.98
C VAL A 35 10.75 -8.57 -15.74
N GLN A 36 9.91 -8.08 -16.62
CA GLN A 36 10.12 -6.84 -17.37
C GLN A 36 9.22 -5.74 -16.81
N TRP A 37 9.82 -4.71 -16.22
CA TRP A 37 9.08 -3.60 -15.63
C TRP A 37 8.68 -2.58 -16.69
N GLN A 38 7.39 -2.20 -16.65
CA GLN A 38 6.84 -1.11 -17.44
C GLN A 38 6.30 -0.04 -16.49
N LEU A 39 7.08 1.02 -16.30
CA LEU A 39 6.64 2.15 -15.48
C LEU A 39 5.54 2.92 -16.20
N VAL A 40 4.48 3.26 -15.49
CA VAL A 40 3.32 3.99 -15.99
C VAL A 40 2.95 5.17 -15.07
N GLU A 41 2.28 6.16 -15.62
CA GLU A 41 1.96 7.41 -14.91
C GLU A 41 0.80 7.27 -13.91
N SER A 42 -0.04 6.23 -14.06
CA SER A 42 -1.22 6.04 -13.22
C SER A 42 -1.69 4.58 -13.18
N TYR A 43 -2.44 4.23 -12.13
CA TYR A 43 -3.08 2.92 -12.04
C TYR A 43 -4.12 2.69 -13.15
N GLN A 44 -4.76 3.75 -13.65
CA GLN A 44 -5.66 3.65 -14.81
C GLN A 44 -4.88 3.29 -16.09
N ALA A 45 -3.65 3.79 -16.24
CA ALA A 45 -2.78 3.40 -17.36
C ALA A 45 -2.34 1.94 -17.22
N ALA A 46 -1.92 1.50 -16.01
CA ALA A 46 -1.61 0.09 -15.73
C ALA A 46 -2.79 -0.83 -16.09
N ALA A 47 -3.99 -0.48 -15.61
CA ALA A 47 -5.22 -1.23 -15.91
C ALA A 47 -5.47 -1.34 -17.43
N ARG A 48 -5.33 -0.24 -18.14
CA ARG A 48 -5.55 -0.19 -19.59
C ARG A 48 -4.55 -1.05 -20.37
N MET A 49 -3.27 -1.01 -19.99
CA MET A 49 -2.23 -1.81 -20.62
C MET A 49 -2.47 -3.31 -20.38
N THR A 50 -2.86 -3.69 -19.16
CA THR A 50 -3.20 -5.06 -18.81
C THR A 50 -4.41 -5.56 -19.61
N ILE A 51 -5.48 -4.77 -19.70
CA ILE A 51 -6.68 -5.11 -20.48
C ILE A 51 -6.38 -5.29 -21.96
N LYS A 52 -5.47 -4.48 -22.51
CA LYS A 52 -5.06 -4.57 -23.93
C LYS A 52 -4.06 -5.69 -24.21
N GLY A 53 -3.52 -6.34 -23.17
CA GLY A 53 -2.47 -7.35 -23.31
C GLY A 53 -1.10 -6.76 -23.71
N GLU A 54 -0.88 -5.47 -23.48
CA GLU A 54 0.42 -4.81 -23.68
C GLU A 54 1.41 -5.21 -22.59
N VAL A 55 0.89 -5.56 -21.41
CA VAL A 55 1.57 -6.18 -20.28
C VAL A 55 0.78 -7.38 -19.78
N ASP A 56 1.45 -8.31 -19.11
CA ASP A 56 0.83 -9.52 -18.60
C ASP A 56 0.14 -9.28 -17.25
N ILE A 57 0.66 -8.33 -16.44
CA ILE A 57 0.20 -8.06 -15.09
C ILE A 57 0.25 -6.55 -14.83
N GLY A 58 -0.65 -6.07 -13.97
CA GLY A 58 -0.58 -4.76 -13.35
C GLY A 58 -0.45 -4.88 -11.84
N PHE A 59 0.47 -4.15 -11.24
CA PHE A 59 0.55 -3.97 -9.80
C PHE A 59 -0.26 -2.75 -9.38
N PHE A 60 -1.06 -2.91 -8.34
CA PHE A 60 -1.98 -1.89 -7.85
C PHE A 60 -1.89 -1.75 -6.33
N LEU A 61 -1.99 -0.53 -5.86
CA LEU A 61 -2.46 -0.29 -4.51
C LEU A 61 -3.92 -0.74 -4.42
N ALA A 62 -4.32 -1.44 -3.35
CA ALA A 62 -5.67 -1.98 -3.20
C ALA A 62 -6.76 -0.91 -3.35
N GLU A 63 -6.57 0.25 -2.73
CA GLU A 63 -7.49 1.39 -2.83
C GLU A 63 -7.61 1.92 -4.26
N ALA A 64 -6.49 2.03 -4.98
CA ALA A 64 -6.48 2.46 -6.36
C ALA A 64 -7.20 1.45 -7.27
N TYR A 65 -7.02 0.15 -7.05
CA TYR A 65 -7.79 -0.87 -7.74
C TYR A 65 -9.29 -0.76 -7.43
N ASN A 66 -9.64 -0.56 -6.16
CA ASN A 66 -11.03 -0.42 -5.72
C ASN A 66 -11.71 0.81 -6.32
N SER A 67 -10.97 1.90 -6.57
CA SER A 67 -11.46 3.13 -7.21
C SER A 67 -11.64 3.03 -8.72
N LEU A 68 -11.14 1.97 -9.38
CA LEU A 68 -11.36 1.75 -10.79
C LEU A 68 -12.85 1.58 -11.11
N SER A 69 -13.27 2.01 -12.31
CA SER A 69 -14.65 1.84 -12.75
C SER A 69 -15.06 0.36 -12.73
N ARG A 70 -16.34 0.11 -12.48
CA ARG A 70 -16.91 -1.25 -12.52
C ARG A 70 -16.59 -1.94 -13.85
N LEU A 71 -16.70 -1.24 -14.96
CA LEU A 71 -16.42 -1.78 -16.29
C LEU A 71 -14.94 -2.18 -16.43
N THR A 72 -14.01 -1.40 -15.91
CA THR A 72 -12.58 -1.72 -15.91
C THR A 72 -12.32 -2.97 -15.07
N LYS A 73 -12.88 -3.02 -13.85
CA LYS A 73 -12.71 -4.18 -12.95
C LYS A 73 -13.24 -5.48 -13.51
N THR A 74 -14.31 -5.47 -14.30
CA THR A 74 -14.85 -6.70 -14.93
C THR A 74 -13.92 -7.28 -16.01
N GLN A 75 -13.00 -6.50 -16.54
CA GLN A 75 -12.02 -6.92 -17.54
C GLN A 75 -10.66 -7.33 -16.93
N LEU A 76 -10.48 -7.13 -15.64
CA LEU A 76 -9.31 -7.52 -14.88
C LEU A 76 -9.64 -8.67 -13.94
N LYS A 77 -8.68 -9.57 -13.76
CA LYS A 77 -8.79 -10.66 -12.80
C LYS A 77 -7.71 -10.48 -11.72
N PRO A 78 -8.07 -10.12 -10.49
CA PRO A 78 -7.12 -10.15 -9.38
C PRO A 78 -6.55 -11.57 -9.24
N LEU A 79 -5.21 -11.68 -9.21
CA LEU A 79 -4.51 -12.95 -9.03
C LEU A 79 -4.20 -13.18 -7.56
N MET A 80 -3.69 -12.16 -6.91
CA MET A 80 -3.32 -12.16 -5.50
C MET A 80 -3.56 -10.78 -4.91
N GLU A 81 -3.81 -10.77 -3.61
CA GLU A 81 -3.92 -9.56 -2.79
C GLU A 81 -3.07 -9.78 -1.55
N SER A 82 -2.22 -8.81 -1.22
CA SER A 82 -1.50 -8.82 0.03
C SER A 82 -2.47 -8.59 1.18
N LYS A 83 -2.34 -9.39 2.22
CA LYS A 83 -3.05 -9.20 3.50
C LYS A 83 -2.17 -8.52 4.55
N LEU A 84 -1.02 -7.99 4.13
CA LEU A 84 -0.14 -7.22 5.03
C LEU A 84 -0.87 -5.95 5.45
N ALA A 85 -1.38 -5.96 6.67
CA ALA A 85 -1.99 -4.82 7.35
C ALA A 85 -1.05 -4.21 8.41
N ASP A 86 0.14 -4.81 8.58
CA ASP A 86 1.06 -4.49 9.66
C ASP A 86 2.00 -3.32 9.33
N ILE A 87 1.98 -2.82 8.09
CA ILE A 87 2.71 -1.63 7.67
C ILE A 87 1.73 -0.46 7.66
N THR A 88 1.89 0.45 8.61
CA THR A 88 1.03 1.62 8.79
C THR A 88 1.81 2.92 8.68
N HIS A 89 1.12 4.02 8.39
CA HIS A 89 1.71 5.35 8.50
C HIS A 89 1.85 5.73 9.96
N VAL A 90 3.05 6.14 10.37
CA VAL A 90 3.36 6.48 11.75
C VAL A 90 3.55 7.99 11.89
N LEU A 91 2.85 8.61 12.84
CA LEU A 91 3.08 9.99 13.23
C LEU A 91 4.15 10.04 14.32
N LEU A 92 5.33 10.54 13.97
CA LEU A 92 6.45 10.70 14.89
C LEU A 92 6.47 12.11 15.47
N ILE A 93 6.63 12.21 16.78
CA ILE A 93 6.67 13.47 17.50
C ILE A 93 8.03 13.60 18.20
N HIS A 94 8.70 14.73 17.97
CA HIS A 94 10.03 14.96 18.57
C HIS A 94 9.90 15.18 20.10
N PRO A 95 10.74 14.55 20.92
CA PRO A 95 10.68 14.65 22.40
C PRO A 95 10.75 16.06 22.97
N ARG A 96 11.29 17.04 22.23
CA ARG A 96 11.36 18.46 22.66
C ARG A 96 10.00 19.10 22.93
N ILE A 97 8.89 18.49 22.48
CA ILE A 97 7.53 18.95 22.78
C ILE A 97 7.20 18.79 24.28
N GLY A 98 7.90 17.88 24.97
CA GLY A 98 7.86 17.75 26.42
C GLY A 98 6.44 17.49 26.96
N ALA A 99 6.04 18.27 27.95
CA ALA A 99 4.74 18.11 28.67
C ALA A 99 3.48 18.26 27.77
N SER A 100 3.62 18.70 26.52
CA SER A 100 2.52 18.78 25.55
C SER A 100 2.31 17.48 24.76
N LEU A 101 3.21 16.51 24.91
CA LEU A 101 3.15 15.24 24.16
C LEU A 101 1.86 14.46 24.46
N ASP A 102 1.55 14.26 25.74
CA ASP A 102 0.36 13.51 26.16
C ASP A 102 -0.92 14.19 25.68
N LYS A 103 -0.99 15.53 25.81
CA LYS A 103 -2.14 16.29 25.33
C LYS A 103 -2.34 16.16 23.84
N LEU A 104 -1.26 16.19 23.07
CA LEU A 104 -1.32 16.06 21.61
C LEU A 104 -1.73 14.63 21.23
N ARG A 105 -1.15 13.61 21.88
CA ARG A 105 -1.53 12.22 21.67
C ARG A 105 -3.02 12.01 21.94
N ASP A 106 -3.50 12.46 23.09
CA ASP A 106 -4.90 12.29 23.49
C ASP A 106 -5.85 13.04 22.53
N ALA A 107 -5.47 14.21 22.04
CA ALA A 107 -6.22 14.96 21.03
C ALA A 107 -6.31 14.21 19.70
N LEU A 108 -5.21 13.58 19.24
CA LEU A 108 -5.18 12.80 18.01
C LEU A 108 -6.02 11.52 18.15
N LEU A 109 -5.86 10.80 19.25
CA LEU A 109 -6.64 9.57 19.51
C LEU A 109 -8.14 9.88 19.66
N GLY A 110 -8.49 11.03 20.18
CA GLY A 110 -9.88 11.48 20.34
C GLY A 110 -10.48 12.16 19.10
N LEU A 111 -9.71 12.36 18.04
CA LEU A 111 -10.11 13.18 16.89
C LEU A 111 -11.39 12.67 16.22
N ALA A 112 -11.51 11.36 16.03
CA ALA A 112 -12.69 10.72 15.44
C ALA A 112 -14.00 10.99 16.22
N GLY A 113 -13.91 11.29 17.52
CA GLY A 113 -15.04 11.62 18.37
C GLY A 113 -15.48 13.08 18.30
N THR A 114 -14.82 13.93 17.51
CA THR A 114 -15.15 15.36 17.40
C THR A 114 -15.95 15.66 16.14
N ALA A 115 -16.76 16.73 16.18
CA ALA A 115 -17.63 17.10 15.06
C ALA A 115 -16.88 17.43 13.77
N ASP A 116 -15.69 18.00 13.88
CA ASP A 116 -14.86 18.39 12.73
C ASP A 116 -13.78 17.32 12.41
N GLY A 117 -13.51 16.44 13.34
CA GLY A 117 -12.43 15.45 13.23
C GLY A 117 -12.79 14.30 12.29
N GLN A 118 -13.96 13.71 12.45
CA GLN A 118 -14.38 12.60 11.58
C GLN A 118 -14.40 13.02 10.10
N PRO A 119 -14.98 14.15 9.67
CA PRO A 119 -14.90 14.58 8.28
C PRO A 119 -13.48 14.78 7.77
N ALA A 120 -12.56 15.28 8.61
CA ALA A 120 -11.17 15.45 8.24
C ALA A 120 -10.45 14.09 8.08
N LEU A 121 -10.74 13.11 8.95
CA LEU A 121 -10.20 11.75 8.86
C LEU A 121 -10.72 11.02 7.61
N ASP A 122 -12.00 11.20 7.28
CA ASP A 122 -12.61 10.64 6.08
C ASP A 122 -11.97 11.20 4.80
N GLU A 123 -11.69 12.52 4.78
CA GLU A 123 -11.00 13.18 3.66
C GLU A 123 -9.55 12.67 3.50
N LEU A 124 -8.89 12.32 4.61
CA LEU A 124 -7.55 11.74 4.61
C LEU A 124 -7.54 10.23 4.31
N GLY A 125 -8.72 9.58 4.25
CA GLY A 125 -8.82 8.14 4.03
C GLY A 125 -8.46 7.27 5.25
N ILE A 126 -8.46 7.85 6.46
CA ILE A 126 -8.19 7.18 7.75
C ILE A 126 -9.44 7.18 8.63
N GLU A 127 -10.53 6.61 8.12
CA GLU A 127 -11.86 6.64 8.72
C GLU A 127 -11.93 6.16 10.17
N GLN A 128 -11.05 5.23 10.56
CA GLN A 128 -10.99 4.70 11.92
C GLN A 128 -10.20 5.60 12.90
N GLY A 129 -9.55 6.65 12.39
CA GLY A 129 -8.75 7.57 13.19
C GLY A 129 -7.36 7.04 13.50
N PHE A 130 -6.77 7.61 14.56
CA PHE A 130 -5.43 7.24 15.03
C PHE A 130 -5.49 6.22 16.16
N GLU A 131 -4.53 5.30 16.16
CA GLU A 131 -4.30 4.35 17.24
C GLU A 131 -2.94 4.60 17.88
N ALA A 132 -2.82 4.24 19.17
CA ALA A 132 -1.53 4.30 19.84
C ALA A 132 -0.67 3.10 19.40
N MET A 133 0.54 3.38 18.93
CA MET A 133 1.52 2.36 18.62
C MET A 133 2.41 2.08 19.84
N SER A 134 2.62 0.84 20.16
CA SER A 134 3.60 0.43 21.18
C SER A 134 5.03 0.46 20.57
N VAL A 135 6.03 0.40 21.45
CA VAL A 135 7.43 0.26 20.99
C VAL A 135 7.61 -1.08 20.27
N GLU A 136 7.00 -2.14 20.77
CA GLU A 136 7.05 -3.50 20.20
C GLU A 136 6.44 -3.54 18.79
N ASP A 137 5.30 -2.87 18.58
CA ASP A 137 4.69 -2.77 17.25
C ASP A 137 5.60 -2.00 16.28
N GLY A 138 6.25 -0.94 16.78
CA GLY A 138 7.21 -0.16 15.99
C GLY A 138 8.45 -0.97 15.59
N GLU A 139 9.02 -1.73 16.53
CA GLU A 139 10.15 -2.63 16.28
C GLU A 139 9.76 -3.73 15.29
N PHE A 140 8.61 -4.36 15.48
CA PHE A 140 8.09 -5.36 14.53
C PHE A 140 7.93 -4.80 13.11
N MET A 141 7.40 -3.58 12.98
CA MET A 141 7.23 -2.94 11.68
C MET A 141 8.59 -2.64 11.02
N ILE A 142 9.61 -2.23 11.79
CA ILE A 142 10.96 -2.01 11.28
C ILE A 142 11.57 -3.32 10.79
N ASP A 143 11.51 -4.38 11.59
CA ASP A 143 12.03 -5.71 11.23
C ASP A 143 11.33 -6.25 9.96
N LEU A 144 10.02 -6.03 9.85
CA LEU A 144 9.26 -6.41 8.67
C LEU A 144 9.74 -5.64 7.43
N MET A 145 9.93 -4.33 7.54
CA MET A 145 10.44 -3.49 6.45
C MET A 145 11.86 -3.89 6.04
N ASP A 146 12.74 -4.16 6.99
CA ASP A 146 14.11 -4.62 6.71
C ASP A 146 14.10 -5.97 5.99
N THR A 147 13.21 -6.88 6.38
CA THR A 147 13.00 -8.16 5.71
C THR A 147 12.48 -7.98 4.27
N LEU A 148 11.63 -6.99 4.04
CA LEU A 148 11.10 -6.69 2.72
C LEU A 148 12.14 -6.03 1.81
N LEU A 149 13.13 -5.31 2.38
CA LEU A 149 14.17 -4.60 1.66
C LEU A 149 15.42 -5.46 1.38
N SER A 150 15.57 -6.59 2.05
CA SER A 150 16.71 -7.52 1.90
C SER A 150 16.48 -8.51 0.77
#